data_e7e5938f5d5fb1008a2a0cf7f8d8272a
#
_entry.id   e7e5938f5d5fb1008a2a0cf7f8d8272a
#
_cell.length_a   1.000
_cell.length_b   1.000
_cell.length_c   1.000
_cell.angle_alpha   90.00
_cell.angle_beta   90.00
_cell.angle_gamma   90.00
#
_symmetry.space_group_name_H-M   'P 1'
#
loop_
_entity.id
_entity.type
_entity.pdbx_description
1 polymer ?
#
loop_
_entity_poly.entity_id
_entity_poly.type
_entity_poly.pdbx_seq_one_letter_code
_entity_poly.pdbx_strand_id
1 'polypeptide(L)'
;MLRGIAFMLSIAAAMPSAAQGCPDLAGARKVESERYVLSYRTKPEKVAVSQHFAVEMVVCPKDGLPAPESVRVDGFMPDHNHGMNYRAVVKPVGDGRYEAAGLMFHMPGKWDFIFEVRAAGKTDRMTATLLLQ
;
A
#
# COMPACT_ATOMS: atom_id res chain seq x y z
N MET A 1 -37.77 41.21 42.38
CA MET A 1 -36.50 40.48 42.46
C MET A 1 -36.40 39.60 41.21
N LEU A 2 -35.76 40.08 40.18
CA LEU A 2 -35.49 39.29 38.94
C LEU A 2 -34.08 38.67 39.04
N ARG A 3 -34.02 37.35 39.07
CA ARG A 3 -32.76 36.60 38.98
C ARG A 3 -32.46 36.32 37.49
N GLY A 4 -31.50 37.04 36.94
CA GLY A 4 -30.97 36.76 35.59
C GLY A 4 -30.15 35.46 35.60
N ILE A 5 -30.54 34.49 34.77
CA ILE A 5 -29.78 33.28 34.51
C ILE A 5 -28.87 33.59 33.32
N ALA A 6 -27.57 33.70 33.57
CA ALA A 6 -26.56 33.82 32.52
C ALA A 6 -26.34 32.45 31.90
N PHE A 7 -26.71 32.29 30.62
CA PHE A 7 -26.43 31.11 29.83
C PHE A 7 -25.00 31.22 29.29
N MET A 8 -24.06 30.46 29.86
CA MET A 8 -22.72 30.36 29.32
C MET A 8 -22.73 29.43 28.08
N LEU A 9 -22.53 30.01 26.91
CA LEU A 9 -22.39 29.28 25.66
C LEU A 9 -20.96 28.76 25.60
N SER A 10 -20.75 27.48 25.83
CA SER A 10 -19.44 26.81 25.64
C SER A 10 -19.22 26.57 24.16
N ILE A 11 -18.32 27.34 23.56
CA ILE A 11 -17.86 27.13 22.20
C ILE A 11 -16.81 25.99 22.26
N ALA A 12 -17.20 24.80 21.85
CA ALA A 12 -16.25 23.71 21.61
C ALA A 12 -15.44 24.03 20.33
N ALA A 13 -14.18 24.40 20.49
CA ALA A 13 -13.26 24.54 19.38
C ALA A 13 -12.97 23.14 18.78
N ALA A 14 -13.47 22.89 17.57
CA ALA A 14 -13.07 21.73 16.79
C ALA A 14 -11.58 21.87 16.44
N MET A 15 -10.72 21.04 17.05
CA MET A 15 -9.33 20.97 16.65
C MET A 15 -9.25 20.39 15.23
N PRO A 16 -8.51 21.01 14.32
CA PRO A 16 -8.28 20.40 13.01
C PRO A 16 -7.53 19.08 13.22
N SER A 17 -8.13 17.98 12.77
CA SER A 17 -7.44 16.71 12.68
C SER A 17 -6.24 16.90 11.75
N ALA A 18 -5.02 16.87 12.29
CA ALA A 18 -3.84 16.86 11.47
C ALA A 18 -3.94 15.63 10.55
N ALA A 19 -3.94 15.85 9.24
CA ALA A 19 -3.82 14.77 8.28
C ALA A 19 -2.56 13.98 8.66
N GLN A 20 -2.74 12.76 9.15
CA GLN A 20 -1.62 11.89 9.48
C GLN A 20 -0.88 11.64 8.18
N GLY A 21 0.35 12.15 8.07
CA GLY A 21 1.20 11.92 6.89
C GLY A 21 1.34 10.42 6.63
N CYS A 22 1.57 10.07 5.38
CA CYS A 22 1.83 8.69 4.98
C CYS A 22 2.98 8.13 5.82
N PRO A 23 2.84 6.96 6.48
CA PRO A 23 3.90 6.35 7.24
C PRO A 23 5.14 6.12 6.37
N ASP A 24 6.32 6.32 6.94
CA ASP A 24 7.55 6.00 6.24
C ASP A 24 7.86 4.50 6.32
N LEU A 25 8.48 3.97 5.28
CA LEU A 25 8.96 2.60 5.20
C LEU A 25 10.44 2.65 4.81
N ALA A 26 11.31 2.45 5.79
CA ALA A 26 12.76 2.56 5.58
C ALA A 26 13.25 1.62 4.47
N GLY A 27 14.09 2.13 3.56
CA GLY A 27 14.64 1.37 2.44
C GLY A 27 13.64 1.01 1.35
N ALA A 28 12.43 1.56 1.39
CA ALA A 28 11.39 1.25 0.41
C ALA A 28 11.63 1.93 -0.94
N ARG A 29 11.18 1.27 -1.99
CA ARG A 29 10.94 1.86 -3.31
C ARG A 29 9.52 2.41 -3.35
N LYS A 30 9.28 3.38 -4.25
CA LYS A 30 7.96 4.00 -4.42
C LYS A 30 7.47 3.84 -5.84
N VAL A 31 6.18 3.57 -5.95
CA VAL A 31 5.40 3.66 -7.18
C VAL A 31 4.14 4.45 -6.88
N GLU A 32 3.57 5.07 -7.89
CA GLU A 32 2.36 5.86 -7.71
C GLU A 32 1.39 5.72 -8.88
N SER A 33 0.14 5.94 -8.58
CA SER A 33 -0.94 6.07 -9.54
C SER A 33 -1.54 7.47 -9.46
N GLU A 34 -2.63 7.71 -10.17
CA GLU A 34 -3.39 8.95 -10.03
C GLU A 34 -3.87 9.17 -8.59
N ARG A 35 -4.28 8.08 -7.88
CA ARG A 35 -4.95 8.16 -6.58
C ARG A 35 -4.08 7.78 -5.38
N TYR A 36 -3.03 6.99 -5.57
CA TYR A 36 -2.26 6.41 -4.47
C TYR A 36 -0.75 6.55 -4.67
N VAL A 37 -0.06 6.65 -3.53
CA VAL A 37 1.37 6.44 -3.42
C VAL A 37 1.59 5.13 -2.68
N LEU A 38 2.36 4.21 -3.24
CA LEU A 38 2.69 2.93 -2.65
C LEU A 38 4.21 2.83 -2.46
N SER A 39 4.62 2.66 -1.21
CA SER A 39 6.00 2.34 -0.85
C SER A 39 6.08 0.84 -0.56
N TYR A 40 7.14 0.18 -1.03
CA TYR A 40 7.29 -1.26 -0.81
C TYR A 40 8.76 -1.65 -0.63
N ARG A 41 8.97 -2.74 0.08
CA ARG A 41 10.26 -3.43 0.17
C ARG A 41 10.05 -4.93 0.24
N THR A 42 11.02 -5.68 -0.22
CA THR A 42 11.00 -7.15 -0.14
C THR A 42 11.64 -7.63 1.15
N LYS A 43 11.21 -8.79 1.61
CA LYS A 43 11.72 -9.45 2.80
C LYS A 43 11.93 -10.95 2.50
N PRO A 44 13.19 -11.40 2.37
CA PRO A 44 14.45 -10.63 2.49
C PRO A 44 14.59 -9.53 1.44
N GLU A 45 15.47 -8.56 1.70
CA GLU A 45 15.75 -7.44 0.78
C GLU A 45 16.20 -7.94 -0.61
N LYS A 46 17.10 -8.94 -0.62
CA LYS A 46 17.51 -9.61 -1.84
C LYS A 46 16.61 -10.79 -2.14
N VAL A 47 15.82 -10.68 -3.19
CA VAL A 47 15.02 -11.78 -3.72
C VAL A 47 15.90 -12.75 -4.49
N ALA A 48 15.72 -14.05 -4.25
CA ALA A 48 16.45 -15.11 -4.93
C ALA A 48 15.49 -15.99 -5.73
N VAL A 49 15.98 -16.58 -6.83
CA VAL A 49 15.21 -17.51 -7.67
C VAL A 49 14.74 -18.70 -6.83
N SER A 50 13.48 -19.10 -7.01
CA SER A 50 12.85 -20.26 -6.36
C SER A 50 12.85 -20.21 -4.83
N GLN A 51 12.94 -19.02 -4.24
CA GLN A 51 12.80 -18.80 -2.82
C GLN A 51 11.55 -17.99 -2.52
N HIS A 52 10.79 -18.37 -1.52
CA HIS A 52 9.66 -17.58 -1.04
C HIS A 52 10.14 -16.28 -0.41
N PHE A 53 9.42 -15.21 -0.67
CA PHE A 53 9.65 -13.92 -0.05
C PHE A 53 8.33 -13.22 0.26
N ALA A 54 8.41 -12.19 1.07
CA ALA A 54 7.30 -11.31 1.40
C ALA A 54 7.54 -9.90 0.85
N VAL A 55 6.48 -9.12 0.74
CA VAL A 55 6.53 -7.69 0.42
C VAL A 55 5.81 -6.92 1.52
N GLU A 56 6.53 -6.02 2.16
CA GLU A 56 5.95 -5.03 3.06
C GLU A 56 5.59 -3.78 2.27
N MET A 57 4.42 -3.22 2.52
CA MET A 57 3.89 -2.07 1.78
C MET A 57 3.28 -1.04 2.71
N VAL A 58 3.36 0.21 2.28
CA VAL A 58 2.54 1.32 2.80
C VAL A 58 1.79 1.90 1.61
N VAL A 59 0.46 1.96 1.70
CA VAL A 59 -0.40 2.51 0.65
C VAL A 59 -1.12 3.73 1.18
N CYS A 60 -0.86 4.87 0.59
CA CYS A 60 -1.42 6.14 1.00
C CYS A 60 -2.29 6.75 -0.09
N PRO A 61 -3.54 7.10 0.21
CA PRO A 61 -4.34 7.88 -0.71
C PRO A 61 -3.74 9.29 -0.86
N LYS A 62 -3.79 9.83 -2.07
CA LYS A 62 -3.54 11.25 -2.30
C LYS A 62 -4.69 12.07 -1.70
N ASP A 63 -4.48 13.36 -1.51
CA ASP A 63 -5.38 14.25 -0.78
C ASP A 63 -6.87 14.10 -1.14
N GLY A 64 -7.71 13.89 -0.12
CA GLY A 64 -9.15 13.81 -0.26
C GLY A 64 -9.68 12.50 -0.86
N LEU A 65 -8.80 11.53 -1.14
CA LEU A 65 -9.18 10.25 -1.73
C LEU A 65 -9.42 9.18 -0.65
N PRO A 66 -10.28 8.19 -0.93
CA PRO A 66 -10.63 7.16 0.05
C PRO A 66 -9.45 6.22 0.33
N ALA A 67 -9.40 5.70 1.56
CA ALA A 67 -8.49 4.63 1.92
C ALA A 67 -8.73 3.39 1.05
N PRO A 68 -7.70 2.56 0.79
CA PRO A 68 -7.85 1.31 0.06
C PRO A 68 -8.88 0.38 0.71
N GLU A 69 -9.76 -0.21 -0.10
CA GLU A 69 -10.64 -1.30 0.33
C GLU A 69 -9.93 -2.66 0.22
N SER A 70 -9.09 -2.81 -0.79
CA SER A 70 -8.23 -3.98 -0.97
C SER A 70 -6.93 -3.63 -1.68
N VAL A 71 -5.88 -4.38 -1.34
CA VAL A 71 -4.57 -4.32 -1.97
C VAL A 71 -4.18 -5.72 -2.40
N ARG A 72 -3.70 -5.85 -3.64
CA ARG A 72 -3.18 -7.11 -4.19
C ARG A 72 -1.78 -6.91 -4.72
N VAL A 73 -0.98 -7.96 -4.64
CA VAL A 73 0.36 -8.04 -5.22
C VAL A 73 0.47 -9.29 -6.06
N ASP A 74 1.04 -9.15 -7.23
CA ASP A 74 1.33 -10.26 -8.12
C ASP A 74 2.70 -10.06 -8.78
N GLY A 75 3.20 -11.06 -9.46
CA GLY A 75 4.41 -11.01 -10.26
C GLY A 75 4.15 -11.47 -11.69
N PHE A 76 4.77 -10.82 -12.66
CA PHE A 76 4.62 -11.12 -14.06
C PHE A 76 5.94 -10.99 -14.80
N MET A 77 6.23 -11.92 -15.71
CA MET A 77 7.38 -11.85 -16.61
C MET A 77 6.93 -11.40 -18.00
N PRO A 78 7.15 -10.14 -18.39
CA PRO A 78 6.69 -9.63 -19.70
C PRO A 78 7.32 -10.39 -20.86
N ASP A 79 8.61 -10.72 -20.76
CA ASP A 79 9.35 -11.38 -21.84
C ASP A 79 8.89 -12.82 -22.10
N HIS A 80 8.26 -13.46 -21.12
CA HIS A 80 7.75 -14.82 -21.20
C HIS A 80 6.22 -14.91 -21.17
N ASN A 81 5.55 -13.79 -20.97
CA ASN A 81 4.09 -13.67 -20.93
C ASN A 81 3.42 -14.64 -19.93
N HIS A 82 3.97 -14.77 -18.73
CA HIS A 82 3.40 -15.56 -17.66
C HIS A 82 3.63 -14.93 -16.28
N GLY A 83 2.84 -15.33 -15.32
CA GLY A 83 2.93 -14.91 -13.93
C GLY A 83 3.70 -15.90 -13.05
N MET A 84 3.58 -15.66 -11.73
CA MET A 84 4.03 -16.59 -10.70
C MET A 84 3.16 -17.85 -10.69
N ASN A 85 3.73 -18.98 -10.24
CA ASN A 85 2.96 -20.21 -9.95
C ASN A 85 2.24 -20.16 -8.60
N TYR A 86 2.46 -19.12 -7.82
CA TYR A 86 1.95 -18.92 -6.46
C TYR A 86 1.08 -17.67 -6.40
N ARG A 87 0.16 -17.66 -5.46
CA ARG A 87 -0.64 -16.47 -5.16
C ARG A 87 -0.18 -15.86 -3.84
N ALA A 88 0.12 -14.57 -3.87
CA ALA A 88 0.39 -13.83 -2.66
C ALA A 88 -0.88 -13.66 -1.83
N VAL A 89 -0.74 -13.77 -0.52
CA VAL A 89 -1.80 -13.43 0.44
C VAL A 89 -1.44 -12.10 1.07
N VAL A 90 -2.30 -11.10 0.88
CA VAL A 90 -2.11 -9.75 1.41
C VAL A 90 -2.96 -9.57 2.66
N LYS A 91 -2.34 -9.09 3.74
CA LYS A 91 -3.01 -8.77 5.00
C LYS A 91 -2.75 -7.31 5.38
N PRO A 92 -3.78 -6.56 5.80
CA PRO A 92 -3.58 -5.27 6.42
C PRO A 92 -2.96 -5.46 7.81
N VAL A 93 -1.98 -4.62 8.15
CA VAL A 93 -1.29 -4.65 9.45
C VAL A 93 -1.39 -3.31 10.21
N GLY A 94 -2.32 -2.46 9.81
CA GLY A 94 -2.64 -1.17 10.45
C GLY A 94 -1.98 0.03 9.77
N ASP A 95 -2.57 1.20 9.94
CA ASP A 95 -2.03 2.51 9.50
C ASP A 95 -1.61 2.58 8.02
N GLY A 96 -2.41 2.01 7.12
CA GLY A 96 -2.09 1.96 5.69
C GLY A 96 -0.97 0.99 5.34
N ARG A 97 -0.54 0.15 6.29
CA ARG A 97 0.48 -0.89 6.11
C ARG A 97 -0.15 -2.21 5.71
N TYR A 98 0.54 -2.92 4.83
CA TYR A 98 0.13 -4.24 4.34
C TYR A 98 1.36 -5.15 4.26
N GLU A 99 1.12 -6.44 4.43
CA GLU A 99 2.12 -7.48 4.19
C GLU A 99 1.57 -8.49 3.19
N ALA A 100 2.31 -8.73 2.13
CA ALA A 100 2.05 -9.79 1.16
C ALA A 100 3.03 -10.93 1.40
N ALA A 101 2.53 -12.13 1.62
CA ALA A 101 3.34 -13.33 1.83
C ALA A 101 3.09 -14.35 0.73
N GLY A 102 4.03 -15.28 0.54
CA GLY A 102 3.89 -16.39 -0.38
C GLY A 102 4.26 -16.07 -1.82
N LEU A 103 4.98 -14.97 -2.08
CA LEU A 103 5.55 -14.73 -3.40
C LEU A 103 6.74 -15.64 -3.66
N MET A 104 6.91 -16.04 -4.92
CA MET A 104 8.10 -16.73 -5.40
C MET A 104 8.28 -16.49 -6.89
N PHE A 105 9.46 -16.06 -7.27
CA PHE A 105 9.88 -15.97 -8.68
C PHE A 105 10.68 -17.22 -9.03
N HIS A 106 10.11 -18.07 -9.89
CA HIS A 106 10.61 -19.41 -10.14
C HIS A 106 11.71 -19.50 -11.20
N MET A 107 12.08 -18.39 -11.81
CA MET A 107 13.15 -18.35 -12.82
C MET A 107 13.84 -16.98 -12.84
N PRO A 108 15.10 -16.92 -13.31
CA PRO A 108 15.80 -15.66 -13.48
C PRO A 108 15.18 -14.84 -14.62
N GLY A 109 15.44 -13.55 -14.64
CA GLY A 109 15.02 -12.62 -15.66
C GLY A 109 14.30 -11.39 -15.12
N LYS A 110 13.64 -10.68 -16.00
CA LYS A 110 12.91 -9.47 -15.67
C LYS A 110 11.51 -9.82 -15.17
N TRP A 111 11.22 -9.48 -13.91
CA TRP A 111 9.92 -9.61 -13.29
C TRP A 111 9.33 -8.23 -12.99
N ASP A 112 8.07 -8.08 -13.25
CA ASP A 112 7.30 -6.93 -12.80
C ASP A 112 6.49 -7.31 -11.56
N PHE A 113 6.67 -6.56 -10.46
CA PHE A 113 5.66 -6.51 -9.42
C PHE A 113 4.45 -5.77 -9.95
N ILE A 114 3.28 -6.31 -9.70
CA ILE A 114 2.01 -5.70 -10.03
C ILE A 114 1.28 -5.43 -8.73
N PHE A 115 1.04 -4.15 -8.44
CA PHE A 115 0.28 -3.72 -7.30
C PHE A 115 -1.08 -3.22 -7.77
N GLU A 116 -2.14 -3.75 -7.20
CA GLU A 116 -3.50 -3.30 -7.48
C GLU A 116 -4.13 -2.79 -6.20
N VAL A 117 -4.62 -1.55 -6.25
CA VAL A 117 -5.32 -0.89 -5.14
C VAL A 117 -6.74 -0.60 -5.58
N ARG A 118 -7.71 -1.18 -4.89
CA ARG A 118 -9.12 -1.00 -5.18
C ARG A 118 -9.77 -0.12 -4.12
N ALA A 119 -10.52 0.87 -4.58
CA ALA A 119 -11.39 1.71 -3.75
C ALA A 119 -12.45 2.40 -4.61
N ALA A 120 -13.65 2.61 -4.07
CA ALA A 120 -14.75 3.31 -4.73
C ALA A 120 -15.06 2.78 -6.14
N GLY A 121 -15.07 1.45 -6.32
CA GLY A 121 -15.38 0.80 -7.59
C GLY A 121 -14.31 0.91 -8.66
N LYS A 122 -13.15 1.46 -8.36
CA LYS A 122 -12.01 1.61 -9.29
C LYS A 122 -10.80 0.83 -8.79
N THR A 123 -9.98 0.35 -9.73
CA THR A 123 -8.70 -0.30 -9.45
C THR A 123 -7.58 0.51 -10.06
N ASP A 124 -6.63 0.92 -9.23
CA ASP A 124 -5.37 1.50 -9.66
C ASP A 124 -4.34 0.39 -9.77
N ARG A 125 -3.60 0.36 -10.87
CA ARG A 125 -2.55 -0.60 -11.12
C ARG A 125 -1.20 0.12 -11.22
N MET A 126 -0.24 -0.33 -10.43
CA MET A 126 1.12 0.18 -10.43
C MET A 126 2.08 -0.98 -10.69
N THR A 127 3.18 -0.69 -11.34
CA THR A 127 4.16 -1.72 -11.73
C THR A 127 5.56 -1.28 -11.34
N ALA A 128 6.36 -2.22 -10.86
CA ALA A 128 7.77 -2.00 -10.56
C ALA A 128 8.60 -3.19 -11.04
N THR A 129 9.67 -2.94 -11.75
CA THR A 129 10.51 -3.98 -12.35
C THR A 129 11.65 -4.39 -11.41
N LEU A 130 11.88 -5.68 -11.31
CA LEU A 130 13.03 -6.32 -10.66
C LEU A 130 13.76 -7.20 -11.66
N LEU A 131 15.08 -7.00 -11.81
CA LEU A 131 15.93 -7.90 -12.55
C LEU A 131 16.50 -8.95 -11.59
N LEU A 132 16.12 -10.22 -11.81
CA LEU A 132 16.53 -11.36 -11.00
C LEU A 132 17.60 -12.16 -11.74
N GLN A 133 18.76 -12.35 -11.10
CA GLN A 133 19.92 -13.09 -11.63
C GLN A 133 20.13 -14.41 -10.91
#